data_9a18169936d15269d389d5f9e49ed9be
#
_entry.id   9a18169936d15269d389d5f9e49ed9be
#
_cell.length_a   1.000
_cell.length_b   1.000
_cell.length_c   1.000
_cell.angle_alpha   90.00
_cell.angle_beta   90.00
_cell.angle_gamma   90.00
#
_symmetry.space_group_name_H-M   'P 1'
#
loop_
_entity.id
_entity.type
_entity.pdbx_description
1 polymer ?
#
loop_
_entity_poly.entity_id
_entity_poly.type
_entity_poly.pdbx_seq_one_letter_code
_entity_poly.pdbx_strand_id
1 'polypeptide(L)'
;MGIINTFDPFIFGIHVIGLFIWAGGTQPGYTFLGVYAVIICYYIARILAKQRVLAEVKVQLPDAEEIIIAPTMKYHQWRIAAMSKDKFFVGVAQNYHVRILDRFQRIAVPQTPVIEAAKKDKNLSAFLSFSPVYRWEVDEFDDFYEVRFIDLRYRSNGYYPFVAVVQLDRDLKIITSYTGWIFSEEKLRKKLDILPN
;
A
#
# COMPACT_ATOMS: atom_id res chain seq x y z
N MET A 1 -4.77 -5.36 7.01
CA MET A 1 -5.27 -4.08 6.46
C MET A 1 -6.75 -3.88 6.78
N GLY A 2 -7.19 -2.61 6.90
CA GLY A 2 -8.55 -2.23 7.29
C GLY A 2 -9.63 -2.61 6.26
N ILE A 3 -10.88 -2.31 6.61
CA ILE A 3 -12.07 -2.51 5.75
C ILE A 3 -12.53 -1.23 5.08
N ILE A 4 -12.05 -0.08 5.56
CA ILE A 4 -12.31 1.27 5.05
C ILE A 4 -11.01 1.97 4.70
N ASN A 5 -11.09 2.97 3.83
CA ASN A 5 -9.95 3.85 3.54
C ASN A 5 -9.71 4.82 4.71
N THR A 6 -8.52 5.36 4.84
CA THR A 6 -8.17 6.41 5.83
C THR A 6 -9.09 7.61 5.71
N PHE A 7 -9.40 8.03 4.48
CA PHE A 7 -10.46 8.99 4.19
C PHE A 7 -11.57 8.26 3.42
N ASP A 8 -12.69 8.03 4.10
CA ASP A 8 -13.86 7.38 3.51
C ASP A 8 -14.95 8.44 3.24
N PRO A 9 -15.27 8.70 1.94
CA PRO A 9 -16.22 9.75 1.56
C PRO A 9 -17.63 9.50 2.12
N PHE A 10 -18.05 8.24 2.29
CA PHE A 10 -19.37 7.93 2.85
C PHE A 10 -19.42 8.29 4.33
N ILE A 11 -18.42 7.90 5.12
CA ILE A 11 -18.36 8.22 6.55
C ILE A 11 -18.31 9.73 6.75
N PHE A 12 -17.50 10.44 5.96
CA PHE A 12 -17.46 11.90 6.00
C PHE A 12 -18.83 12.52 5.66
N GLY A 13 -19.44 12.07 4.56
CA GLY A 13 -20.74 12.59 4.11
C GLY A 13 -21.86 12.40 5.13
N ILE A 14 -21.96 11.21 5.76
CA ILE A 14 -23.01 10.95 6.76
C ILE A 14 -22.85 11.80 8.02
N HIS A 15 -21.60 12.10 8.45
CA HIS A 15 -21.36 13.04 9.54
C HIS A 15 -21.77 14.46 9.17
N VAL A 16 -21.46 14.93 7.96
CA VAL A 16 -21.88 16.25 7.48
C VAL A 16 -23.42 16.35 7.45
N ILE A 17 -24.11 15.31 6.96
CA ILE A 17 -25.58 15.26 6.98
C ILE A 17 -26.10 15.33 8.43
N GLY A 18 -25.50 14.58 9.36
CA GLY A 18 -25.85 14.63 10.77
C GLY A 18 -25.70 16.03 11.38
N LEU A 19 -24.62 16.74 11.02
CA LEU A 19 -24.41 18.13 11.46
C LEU A 19 -25.50 19.09 10.94
N PHE A 20 -25.91 18.96 9.69
CA PHE A 20 -27.00 19.77 9.13
C PHE A 20 -28.34 19.48 9.80
N ILE A 21 -28.67 18.21 10.07
CA ILE A 21 -29.90 17.81 10.78
C ILE A 21 -29.89 18.39 12.20
N TRP A 22 -28.76 18.29 12.90
CA TRP A 22 -28.59 18.89 14.22
C TRP A 22 -28.73 20.42 14.20
N ALA A 23 -28.08 21.11 13.26
CA ALA A 23 -28.19 22.57 13.09
C ALA A 23 -29.63 23.00 12.77
N GLY A 24 -30.44 22.13 12.17
CA GLY A 24 -31.87 22.33 11.95
C GLY A 24 -32.75 22.22 13.21
N GLY A 25 -32.13 22.04 14.41
CA GLY A 25 -32.84 22.07 15.70
C GLY A 25 -33.21 20.70 16.26
N THR A 26 -32.74 19.59 15.67
CA THR A 26 -32.96 18.26 16.24
C THR A 26 -32.06 18.02 17.45
N GLN A 27 -32.50 17.15 18.37
CA GLN A 27 -31.70 16.79 19.53
C GLN A 27 -30.44 15.99 19.09
N PRO A 28 -29.22 16.42 19.51
CA PRO A 28 -27.99 15.81 19.01
C PRO A 28 -27.87 14.31 19.34
N GLY A 29 -28.37 13.87 20.51
CA GLY A 29 -28.34 12.47 20.91
C GLY A 29 -29.04 11.55 19.88
N TYR A 30 -30.25 11.88 19.47
CA TYR A 30 -31.00 11.08 18.48
C TYR A 30 -30.40 11.19 17.08
N THR A 31 -29.93 12.39 16.69
CA THR A 31 -29.30 12.60 15.39
C THR A 31 -28.06 11.74 15.24
N PHE A 32 -27.14 11.79 16.18
CA PHE A 32 -25.88 11.03 16.07
C PHE A 32 -26.07 9.54 16.39
N LEU A 33 -27.07 9.14 17.18
CA LEU A 33 -27.46 7.72 17.28
C LEU A 33 -27.84 7.16 15.90
N GLY A 34 -28.63 7.90 15.12
CA GLY A 34 -28.98 7.52 13.73
C GLY A 34 -27.76 7.47 12.81
N VAL A 35 -26.87 8.49 12.87
CA VAL A 35 -25.62 8.53 12.11
C VAL A 35 -24.77 7.30 12.39
N TYR A 36 -24.53 6.96 13.66
CA TYR A 36 -23.71 5.80 14.02
C TYR A 36 -24.38 4.47 13.68
N ALA A 37 -25.72 4.36 13.76
CA ALA A 37 -26.42 3.16 13.31
C ALA A 37 -26.17 2.92 11.79
N VAL A 38 -26.24 3.97 10.97
CA VAL A 38 -25.94 3.88 9.55
C VAL A 38 -24.47 3.50 9.30
N ILE A 39 -23.54 4.06 10.06
CA ILE A 39 -22.10 3.74 9.96
C ILE A 39 -21.84 2.27 10.33
N ILE A 40 -22.50 1.75 11.35
CA ILE A 40 -22.38 0.33 11.73
C ILE A 40 -22.87 -0.58 10.61
N CYS A 41 -24.05 -0.28 10.03
CA CYS A 41 -24.55 -1.02 8.87
C CYS A 41 -23.58 -0.97 7.68
N TYR A 42 -22.98 0.20 7.43
CA TYR A 42 -21.96 0.37 6.41
C TYR A 42 -20.73 -0.50 6.68
N TYR A 43 -20.22 -0.54 7.92
CA TYR A 43 -19.08 -1.40 8.28
C TYR A 43 -19.39 -2.88 8.08
N ILE A 44 -20.56 -3.34 8.47
CA ILE A 44 -21.00 -4.71 8.23
C ILE A 44 -21.00 -5.02 6.72
N ALA A 45 -21.56 -4.13 5.91
CA ALA A 45 -21.57 -4.27 4.45
C ALA A 45 -20.15 -4.33 3.88
N ARG A 46 -19.20 -3.50 4.39
CA ARG A 46 -17.80 -3.52 3.97
C ARG A 46 -17.07 -4.81 4.36
N ILE A 47 -17.36 -5.36 5.55
CA ILE A 47 -16.80 -6.65 5.98
C ILE A 47 -17.28 -7.77 5.05
N LEU A 48 -18.59 -7.84 4.77
CA LEU A 48 -19.16 -8.84 3.88
C LEU A 48 -18.62 -8.72 2.45
N ALA A 49 -18.45 -7.48 1.97
CA ALA A 49 -17.85 -7.21 0.66
C ALA A 49 -16.40 -7.72 0.60
N LYS A 50 -15.59 -7.43 1.62
CA LYS A 50 -14.21 -7.92 1.70
C LYS A 50 -14.13 -9.45 1.73
N GLN A 51 -15.03 -10.11 2.48
CA GLN A 51 -15.08 -11.57 2.53
C GLN A 51 -15.40 -12.20 1.17
N ARG A 52 -16.34 -11.60 0.40
CA ARG A 52 -16.66 -12.05 -0.97
C ARG A 52 -15.45 -11.91 -1.90
N VAL A 53 -14.76 -10.75 -1.85
CA VAL A 53 -13.52 -10.56 -2.62
C VAL A 53 -12.45 -11.57 -2.21
N LEU A 54 -12.28 -11.83 -0.91
CA LEU A 54 -11.32 -12.82 -0.42
C LEU A 54 -11.64 -14.23 -0.93
N ALA A 55 -12.91 -14.62 -0.93
CA ALA A 55 -13.34 -15.91 -1.47
C ALA A 55 -12.99 -16.04 -2.96
N GLU A 56 -13.27 -15.00 -3.75
CA GLU A 56 -12.95 -14.98 -5.18
C GLU A 56 -11.42 -15.03 -5.43
N VAL A 57 -10.62 -14.31 -4.64
CA VAL A 57 -9.14 -14.36 -4.73
C VAL A 57 -8.65 -15.78 -4.44
N LYS A 58 -9.18 -16.45 -3.43
CA LYS A 58 -8.78 -17.83 -3.08
C LYS A 58 -9.11 -18.83 -4.17
N VAL A 59 -10.20 -18.64 -4.90
CA VAL A 59 -10.54 -19.47 -6.06
C VAL A 59 -9.53 -19.30 -7.19
N GLN A 60 -9.12 -18.04 -7.48
CA GLN A 60 -8.16 -17.76 -8.55
C GLN A 60 -6.70 -18.04 -8.19
N LEU A 61 -6.36 -17.94 -6.90
CA LEU A 61 -5.00 -18.12 -6.37
C LEU A 61 -5.04 -19.11 -5.20
N PRO A 62 -5.29 -20.41 -5.44
CA PRO A 62 -5.42 -21.41 -4.37
C PRO A 62 -4.11 -21.60 -3.58
N ASP A 63 -2.96 -21.37 -4.21
CA ASP A 63 -1.63 -21.53 -3.60
C ASP A 63 -1.12 -20.25 -2.91
N ALA A 64 -1.98 -19.22 -2.76
CA ALA A 64 -1.58 -17.99 -2.07
C ALA A 64 -1.44 -18.24 -0.57
N GLU A 65 -0.22 -18.03 -0.04
CA GLU A 65 0.12 -18.12 1.38
C GLU A 65 -0.41 -16.91 2.16
N GLU A 66 -0.36 -15.74 1.55
CA GLU A 66 -0.84 -14.50 2.13
C GLU A 66 -1.64 -13.70 1.11
N ILE A 67 -2.78 -13.14 1.55
CA ILE A 67 -3.66 -12.31 0.72
C ILE A 67 -3.96 -11.01 1.46
N ILE A 68 -3.56 -9.90 0.88
CA ILE A 68 -3.81 -8.56 1.37
C ILE A 68 -4.87 -7.90 0.51
N ILE A 69 -6.00 -7.55 1.12
CA ILE A 69 -7.09 -6.83 0.46
C ILE A 69 -7.22 -5.47 1.12
N ALA A 70 -7.01 -4.42 0.34
CA ALA A 70 -7.07 -3.04 0.80
C ALA A 70 -8.23 -2.29 0.12
N PRO A 71 -8.98 -1.49 0.88
CA PRO A 71 -10.04 -0.65 0.32
C PRO A 71 -9.45 0.45 -0.55
N THR A 72 -10.24 0.94 -1.51
CA THR A 72 -9.98 2.18 -2.24
C THR A 72 -11.00 3.25 -1.85
N MET A 73 -10.88 4.46 -2.39
CA MET A 73 -11.89 5.50 -2.23
C MET A 73 -13.22 5.13 -2.92
N LYS A 74 -13.19 4.23 -3.91
CA LYS A 74 -14.40 3.74 -4.58
C LYS A 74 -14.98 2.57 -3.78
N TYR A 75 -16.25 2.66 -3.40
CA TYR A 75 -16.94 1.67 -2.55
C TYR A 75 -16.78 0.22 -3.02
N HIS A 76 -16.92 -0.02 -4.30
CA HIS A 76 -16.94 -1.36 -4.91
C HIS A 76 -15.59 -1.79 -5.49
N GLN A 77 -14.51 -1.06 -5.18
CA GLN A 77 -13.16 -1.38 -5.67
C GLN A 77 -12.21 -1.68 -4.52
N TRP A 78 -11.43 -2.76 -4.69
CA TRP A 78 -10.41 -3.20 -3.73
C TRP A 78 -9.08 -3.41 -4.44
N ARG A 79 -7.99 -3.09 -3.78
CA ARG A 79 -6.66 -3.50 -4.20
C ARG A 79 -6.34 -4.85 -3.60
N ILE A 80 -5.64 -5.67 -4.38
CA ILE A 80 -5.24 -7.01 -3.99
C ILE A 80 -3.73 -7.11 -4.18
N ALA A 81 -3.05 -7.60 -3.15
CA ALA A 81 -1.70 -8.10 -3.24
C ALA A 81 -1.67 -9.47 -2.59
N ALA A 82 -1.22 -10.47 -3.32
CA ALA A 82 -1.13 -11.83 -2.81
C ALA A 82 0.27 -12.39 -3.03
N MET A 83 0.67 -13.30 -2.15
CA MET A 83 1.98 -13.92 -2.14
C MET A 83 1.81 -15.43 -2.13
N SER A 84 2.47 -16.12 -3.05
CA SER A 84 2.71 -17.57 -3.01
C SER A 84 4.18 -17.84 -2.71
N LYS A 85 4.56 -19.12 -2.72
CA LYS A 85 5.93 -19.55 -2.47
C LYS A 85 6.96 -18.89 -3.41
N ASP A 86 6.61 -18.71 -4.67
CA ASP A 86 7.51 -18.27 -5.74
C ASP A 86 7.07 -16.99 -6.46
N LYS A 87 5.86 -16.46 -6.17
CA LYS A 87 5.29 -15.32 -6.91
C LYS A 87 4.56 -14.34 -6.02
N PHE A 88 4.60 -13.09 -6.47
CA PHE A 88 3.70 -12.04 -6.04
C PHE A 88 2.64 -11.78 -7.11
N PHE A 89 1.41 -11.57 -6.69
CA PHE A 89 0.29 -11.23 -7.54
C PHE A 89 -0.28 -9.88 -7.11
N VAL A 90 -0.45 -8.99 -8.08
CA VAL A 90 -1.08 -7.69 -7.85
C VAL A 90 -2.35 -7.61 -8.68
N GLY A 91 -3.43 -7.19 -8.06
CA GLY A 91 -4.72 -7.16 -8.71
C GLY A 91 -5.67 -6.11 -8.15
N VAL A 92 -6.83 -6.06 -8.77
CA VAL A 92 -7.98 -5.28 -8.32
C VAL A 92 -9.22 -6.15 -8.31
N ALA A 93 -10.10 -5.90 -7.35
CA ALA A 93 -11.47 -6.37 -7.46
C ALA A 93 -12.37 -5.19 -7.74
N GLN A 94 -13.28 -5.34 -8.67
CA GLN A 94 -14.34 -4.39 -8.97
C GLN A 94 -15.68 -5.13 -9.03
N ASN A 95 -16.67 -4.68 -8.25
CA ASN A 95 -17.95 -5.39 -8.11
C ASN A 95 -17.78 -6.88 -7.79
N TYR A 96 -16.82 -7.19 -6.89
CA TYR A 96 -16.41 -8.54 -6.46
C TYR A 96 -15.65 -9.38 -7.51
N HIS A 97 -15.56 -8.95 -8.77
CA HIS A 97 -14.78 -9.63 -9.80
C HIS A 97 -13.31 -9.28 -9.66
N VAL A 98 -12.50 -10.29 -9.42
CA VAL A 98 -11.05 -10.16 -9.26
C VAL A 98 -10.37 -10.21 -10.62
N ARG A 99 -9.43 -9.29 -10.83
CA ARG A 99 -8.55 -9.26 -12.01
C ARG A 99 -7.11 -9.11 -11.55
N ILE A 100 -6.29 -10.11 -11.83
CA ILE A 100 -4.85 -10.03 -11.63
C ILE A 100 -4.26 -9.17 -12.74
N LEU A 101 -3.52 -8.13 -12.35
CA LEU A 101 -2.92 -7.15 -13.25
C LEU A 101 -1.46 -7.47 -13.52
N ASP A 102 -0.69 -7.79 -12.47
CA ASP A 102 0.73 -8.06 -12.57
C ASP A 102 1.10 -9.32 -11.77
N ARG A 103 2.15 -9.99 -12.24
CA ARG A 103 2.78 -11.13 -11.57
C ARG A 103 4.28 -10.91 -11.55
N PHE A 104 4.90 -11.07 -10.38
CA PHE A 104 6.34 -10.95 -10.19
C PHE A 104 6.90 -12.23 -9.57
N GLN A 105 8.12 -12.58 -9.92
CA GLN A 105 8.85 -13.62 -9.21
C GLN A 105 9.17 -13.12 -7.79
N ARG A 106 8.96 -14.00 -6.81
CA ARG A 106 9.38 -13.78 -5.44
C ARG A 106 10.84 -14.21 -5.30
N ILE A 107 11.75 -13.26 -5.52
CA ILE A 107 13.18 -13.48 -5.39
C ILE A 107 13.59 -13.12 -3.97
N ALA A 108 14.21 -14.06 -3.26
CA ALA A 108 14.74 -13.79 -1.92
C ALA A 108 15.78 -12.68 -1.99
N VAL A 109 15.77 -11.80 -0.99
CA VAL A 109 16.76 -10.73 -0.88
C VAL A 109 18.12 -11.38 -0.57
N PRO A 110 19.13 -11.23 -1.45
CA PRO A 110 20.43 -11.86 -1.22
C PRO A 110 21.18 -11.19 -0.08
N GLN A 111 22.04 -11.94 0.57
CA GLN A 111 22.92 -11.42 1.63
C GLN A 111 24.25 -10.92 1.05
N THR A 112 24.16 -9.93 0.15
CA THR A 112 25.37 -9.29 -0.39
C THR A 112 25.81 -8.14 0.49
N PRO A 113 27.11 -7.75 0.49
CA PRO A 113 27.61 -6.61 1.26
C PRO A 113 26.84 -5.33 0.99
N VAL A 114 26.43 -5.06 -0.26
CA VAL A 114 25.66 -3.89 -0.68
C VAL A 114 24.27 -3.88 -0.02
N ILE A 115 23.55 -5.00 -0.05
CA ILE A 115 22.22 -5.12 0.56
C ILE A 115 22.31 -5.01 2.08
N GLU A 116 23.30 -5.66 2.71
CA GLU A 116 23.47 -5.60 4.17
C GLU A 116 23.88 -4.19 4.64
N ALA A 117 24.66 -3.45 3.85
CA ALA A 117 24.95 -2.05 4.12
C ALA A 117 23.68 -1.18 3.99
N ALA A 118 22.89 -1.37 2.92
CA ALA A 118 21.65 -0.64 2.71
C ALA A 118 20.62 -0.88 3.83
N LYS A 119 20.51 -2.10 4.35
CA LYS A 119 19.58 -2.44 5.46
C LYS A 119 19.90 -1.71 6.77
N LYS A 120 21.09 -1.15 6.95
CA LYS A 120 21.43 -0.32 8.11
C LYS A 120 20.78 1.06 8.07
N ASP A 121 20.28 1.46 6.90
CA ASP A 121 19.54 2.72 6.74
C ASP A 121 18.19 2.67 7.47
N LYS A 122 17.88 3.76 8.19
CA LYS A 122 16.66 3.87 9.00
C LYS A 122 15.40 3.92 8.12
N ASN A 123 15.46 4.60 6.97
CA ASN A 123 14.32 4.72 6.05
C ASN A 123 13.99 3.37 5.41
N LEU A 124 15.00 2.62 4.97
CA LEU A 124 14.82 1.28 4.44
C LEU A 124 14.35 0.31 5.52
N SER A 125 14.91 0.35 6.73
CA SER A 125 14.46 -0.48 7.85
C SER A 125 12.99 -0.23 8.19
N ALA A 126 12.56 1.03 8.24
CA ALA A 126 11.16 1.39 8.43
C ALA A 126 10.26 0.87 7.30
N PHE A 127 10.70 1.00 6.03
CA PHE A 127 9.99 0.45 4.88
C PHE A 127 9.79 -1.06 5.01
N LEU A 128 10.83 -1.82 5.30
CA LEU A 128 10.79 -3.28 5.40
C LEU A 128 9.88 -3.76 6.54
N SER A 129 9.79 -3.02 7.65
CA SER A 129 8.88 -3.33 8.76
C SER A 129 7.39 -3.12 8.39
N PHE A 130 7.12 -2.22 7.44
CA PHE A 130 5.77 -1.85 7.01
C PHE A 130 5.29 -2.62 5.78
N SER A 131 6.20 -2.98 4.87
CA SER A 131 5.91 -3.54 3.54
C SER A 131 6.20 -5.04 3.48
N PRO A 132 5.21 -5.93 3.64
CA PRO A 132 5.43 -7.38 3.57
C PRO A 132 5.52 -7.92 2.13
N VAL A 133 5.02 -7.18 1.14
CA VAL A 133 4.98 -7.60 -0.27
C VAL A 133 5.74 -6.58 -1.11
N TYR A 134 6.98 -6.89 -1.41
CA TYR A 134 7.87 -5.99 -2.14
C TYR A 134 8.76 -6.76 -3.14
N ARG A 135 9.21 -6.06 -4.16
CA ARG A 135 10.35 -6.44 -4.98
C ARG A 135 11.54 -5.54 -4.66
N TRP A 136 12.73 -5.98 -5.04
CA TRP A 136 13.96 -5.24 -4.84
C TRP A 136 14.77 -5.21 -6.14
N GLU A 137 15.59 -4.19 -6.27
CA GLU A 137 16.50 -3.95 -7.38
C GLU A 137 17.81 -3.41 -6.82
N VAL A 138 18.92 -3.73 -7.47
CA VAL A 138 20.24 -3.15 -7.17
C VAL A 138 20.84 -2.72 -8.49
N ASP A 139 21.07 -1.43 -8.63
CA ASP A 139 21.75 -0.84 -9.78
C ASP A 139 23.15 -0.41 -9.36
N GLU A 140 24.12 -0.74 -10.22
CA GLU A 140 25.52 -0.35 -10.04
C GLU A 140 25.86 0.76 -11.02
N PHE A 141 26.31 1.91 -10.49
CA PHE A 141 26.79 3.06 -11.24
C PHE A 141 28.31 3.21 -11.04
N ASP A 142 28.96 4.06 -11.80
CA ASP A 142 30.43 4.22 -11.74
C ASP A 142 30.93 4.59 -10.33
N ASP A 143 30.21 5.47 -9.63
CA ASP A 143 30.62 6.02 -8.34
C ASP A 143 29.83 5.49 -7.15
N PHE A 144 28.66 4.84 -7.36
CA PHE A 144 27.76 4.42 -6.29
C PHE A 144 26.92 3.20 -6.66
N TYR A 145 26.34 2.58 -5.63
CA TYR A 145 25.27 1.58 -5.74
C TYR A 145 23.93 2.20 -5.36
N GLU A 146 22.88 1.85 -6.08
CA GLU A 146 21.50 2.20 -5.71
C GLU A 146 20.72 0.93 -5.39
N VAL A 147 20.23 0.83 -4.16
CA VAL A 147 19.38 -0.26 -3.69
C VAL A 147 17.96 0.26 -3.58
N ARG A 148 17.02 -0.37 -4.30
CA ARG A 148 15.61 0.05 -4.35
C ARG A 148 14.72 -1.08 -3.90
N PHE A 149 13.80 -0.79 -2.97
CA PHE A 149 12.71 -1.65 -2.57
C PHE A 149 11.37 -1.02 -2.96
N ILE A 150 10.47 -1.79 -3.55
CA ILE A 150 9.24 -1.32 -4.19
C ILE A 150 8.06 -2.08 -3.61
N ASP A 151 7.14 -1.38 -2.94
CA ASP A 151 5.95 -1.98 -2.35
C ASP A 151 4.90 -2.28 -3.43
N LEU A 152 4.58 -3.55 -3.59
CA LEU A 152 3.66 -4.03 -4.61
C LEU A 152 2.18 -3.81 -4.26
N ARG A 153 1.84 -3.41 -3.03
CA ARG A 153 0.46 -3.13 -2.60
C ARG A 153 -0.10 -1.84 -3.21
N TYR A 154 0.77 -0.92 -3.62
CA TYR A 154 0.39 0.43 -4.06
C TYR A 154 0.60 0.63 -5.56
N ARG A 155 -0.11 -0.17 -6.36
CA ARG A 155 -0.13 0.02 -7.82
C ARG A 155 -0.98 1.24 -8.21
N SER A 156 -0.45 2.10 -9.06
CA SER A 156 -1.16 3.26 -9.63
C SER A 156 -0.78 3.43 -11.10
N ASN A 157 -1.74 3.37 -12.01
CA ASN A 157 -1.54 3.55 -13.46
C ASN A 157 -0.39 2.73 -14.07
N GLY A 158 -0.21 1.48 -13.62
CA GLY A 158 0.90 0.63 -14.10
C GLY A 158 2.21 0.80 -13.33
N TYR A 159 2.32 1.77 -12.44
CA TYR A 159 3.50 2.05 -11.62
C TYR A 159 3.31 1.61 -10.17
N TYR A 160 4.42 1.47 -9.46
CA TYR A 160 4.49 1.18 -8.04
C TYR A 160 5.19 2.35 -7.33
N PRO A 161 4.44 3.39 -6.93
CA PRO A 161 5.02 4.65 -6.52
C PRO A 161 5.57 4.67 -5.08
N PHE A 162 5.28 3.67 -4.24
CA PHE A 162 5.80 3.63 -2.87
C PHE A 162 7.09 2.82 -2.82
N VAL A 163 8.20 3.53 -2.60
CA VAL A 163 9.56 2.97 -2.70
C VAL A 163 10.42 3.38 -1.51
N ALA A 164 11.42 2.55 -1.22
CA ALA A 164 12.58 2.94 -0.43
C ALA A 164 13.81 2.81 -1.33
N VAL A 165 14.64 3.85 -1.35
CA VAL A 165 15.88 3.90 -2.13
C VAL A 165 17.02 4.29 -1.21
N VAL A 166 18.15 3.57 -1.30
CA VAL A 166 19.39 3.87 -0.58
C VAL A 166 20.53 3.91 -1.58
N GLN A 167 21.30 4.99 -1.57
CA GLN A 167 22.53 5.10 -2.34
C GLN A 167 23.73 4.90 -1.43
N LEU A 168 24.67 4.10 -1.87
CA LEU A 168 25.90 3.75 -1.17
C LEU A 168 27.11 4.10 -2.04
N ASP A 169 28.14 4.66 -1.46
CA ASP A 169 29.43 4.83 -2.14
C ASP A 169 30.11 3.47 -2.41
N ARG A 170 31.27 3.50 -3.06
CA ARG A 170 32.06 2.29 -3.34
C ARG A 170 32.61 1.61 -2.08
N ASP A 171 32.72 2.34 -0.97
CA ASP A 171 33.12 1.82 0.35
C ASP A 171 31.91 1.31 1.14
N LEU A 172 30.71 1.25 0.54
CA LEU A 172 29.44 0.84 1.14
C LEU A 172 28.95 1.74 2.27
N LYS A 173 29.34 3.01 2.28
CA LYS A 173 28.79 4.02 3.18
C LYS A 173 27.53 4.63 2.55
N ILE A 174 26.52 4.89 3.37
CA ILE A 174 25.27 5.51 2.91
C ILE A 174 25.55 6.96 2.50
N ILE A 175 25.26 7.29 1.25
CA ILE A 175 25.31 8.65 0.70
C ILE A 175 24.02 9.37 1.01
N THR A 176 22.89 8.76 0.62
CA THR A 176 21.56 9.33 0.82
C THR A 176 20.51 8.23 0.80
N SER A 177 19.34 8.50 1.38
CA SER A 177 18.22 7.58 1.33
C SER A 177 16.88 8.31 1.28
N TYR A 178 15.87 7.65 0.70
CA TYR A 178 14.52 8.18 0.63
C TYR A 178 13.49 7.05 0.78
N THR A 179 12.42 7.29 1.54
CA THR A 179 11.25 6.41 1.56
C THR A 179 9.98 7.25 1.38
N GLY A 180 9.15 6.87 0.43
CA GLY A 180 7.89 7.56 0.20
C GLY A 180 7.31 7.36 -1.21
N TRP A 181 6.40 8.27 -1.56
CA TRP A 181 5.65 8.23 -2.81
C TRP A 181 6.41 8.94 -3.93
N ILE A 182 6.76 8.20 -4.96
CA ILE A 182 7.47 8.71 -6.15
C ILE A 182 6.69 8.29 -7.40
N PHE A 183 6.26 9.28 -8.18
CA PHE A 183 5.49 9.07 -9.40
C PHE A 183 6.30 9.31 -10.69
N SER A 184 7.56 9.71 -10.59
CA SER A 184 8.48 9.84 -11.72
C SER A 184 9.93 9.75 -11.25
N GLU A 185 10.80 9.25 -12.11
CA GLU A 185 12.24 9.13 -11.84
C GLU A 185 12.89 10.50 -11.57
N GLU A 186 12.49 11.53 -12.31
CA GLU A 186 12.97 12.91 -12.10
C GLU A 186 12.71 13.41 -10.66
N LYS A 187 11.50 13.11 -10.12
CA LYS A 187 11.15 13.48 -8.74
C LYS A 187 11.97 12.69 -7.73
N LEU A 188 12.30 11.43 -8.02
CA LEU A 188 13.16 10.63 -7.18
C LEU A 188 14.57 11.24 -7.11
N ARG A 189 15.18 11.55 -8.26
CA ARG A 189 16.52 12.17 -8.30
C ARG A 189 16.55 13.47 -7.51
N LYS A 190 15.58 14.38 -7.71
CA LYS A 190 15.46 15.61 -6.91
C LYS A 190 15.33 15.36 -5.39
N LYS A 191 14.71 14.26 -4.98
CA LYS A 191 14.59 13.92 -3.55
C LYS A 191 15.89 13.39 -2.97
N LEU A 192 16.63 12.61 -3.73
CA LEU A 192 17.94 12.08 -3.33
C LEU A 192 18.99 13.19 -3.29
N ASP A 193 18.96 14.15 -4.22
CA ASP A 193 19.89 15.28 -4.28
C ASP A 193 19.66 16.35 -3.19
N ILE A 194 18.43 16.46 -2.65
CA ILE A 194 18.06 17.49 -1.67
C ILE A 194 18.30 17.02 -0.22
N LEU A 195 18.36 15.71 0.03
CA LEU A 195 18.56 15.18 1.37
C LEU A 195 20.03 15.35 1.76
N PRO A 196 20.36 16.20 2.74
CA PRO A 196 21.73 16.29 3.26
C PRO A 196 22.10 14.98 3.97
N ASN A 197 23.36 14.63 3.85
CA ASN A 197 23.99 13.53 4.58
C ASN A 197 23.82 13.66 6.10
#